data_6c9f8acfe8e558bdd985dbd88d70ee7a
#
_entry.id   6c9f8acfe8e558bdd985dbd88d70ee7a
#
_cell.length_a   1.000
_cell.length_b   1.000
_cell.length_c   1.000
_cell.angle_alpha   90.00
_cell.angle_beta   90.00
_cell.angle_gamma   90.00
#
_symmetry.space_group_name_H-M   'P 1'
#
loop_
_entity.id
_entity.type
_entity.pdbx_description
1 polymer ?
#
loop_
_entity_poly.entity_id
_entity_poly.type
_entity_poly.pdbx_seq_one_letter_code
_entity_poly.pdbx_strand_id
1 'polypeptide(L)'
;STQGVSSAASDVYKRQVIMAWTKLFPARKYTKYISWDILITIACAFAISRAMVNSGVADVIAHGIIDMSDDYGPHVLLAVLFIITNLFTELITNNAAAALAFPLALSLSNQLGVSPMPFFVVICIAASASFSTPIGYQTNLIVQGIGNYKFMDFVRIGLPLNILTFIISVILIPLIWPF
;
A
#
# COMPACT_ATOMS: atom_id res chain seq x y z
N SER A 1 12.10 11.65 -16.89
CA SER A 1 12.64 13.01 -16.89
C SER A 1 12.12 13.77 -15.69
N THR A 2 13.01 14.11 -14.76
CA THR A 2 12.76 14.82 -13.50
C THR A 2 12.21 16.25 -13.68
N GLN A 3 12.39 16.85 -14.85
CA GLN A 3 11.91 18.20 -15.17
C GLN A 3 10.37 18.30 -15.26
N GLY A 4 9.68 17.27 -15.74
CA GLY A 4 8.21 17.28 -15.85
C GLY A 4 7.50 17.23 -14.50
N VAL A 5 8.05 16.53 -13.53
CA VAL A 5 7.47 16.41 -12.17
C VAL A 5 7.65 17.71 -11.39
N SER A 6 8.79 18.39 -11.55
CA SER A 6 9.05 19.66 -10.87
C SER A 6 8.19 20.80 -11.41
N SER A 7 7.89 20.82 -12.72
CA SER A 7 6.99 21.82 -13.31
C SER A 7 5.54 21.63 -12.88
N ALA A 8 5.04 20.40 -12.87
CA ALA A 8 3.68 20.10 -12.42
C ALA A 8 3.46 20.46 -10.93
N ALA A 9 4.42 20.14 -10.07
CA ALA A 9 4.39 20.54 -8.67
C ALA A 9 4.40 22.06 -8.51
N SER A 10 5.27 22.77 -9.25
CA SER A 10 5.32 24.24 -9.26
C SER A 10 3.99 24.85 -9.70
N ASP A 11 3.33 24.28 -10.71
CA ASP A 11 2.05 24.78 -11.21
C ASP A 11 0.90 24.55 -10.21
N VAL A 12 0.93 23.45 -9.46
CA VAL A 12 -0.02 23.21 -8.36
C VAL A 12 0.13 24.27 -7.27
N TYR A 13 1.38 24.57 -6.84
CA TYR A 13 1.63 25.61 -5.85
C TYR A 13 1.21 27.00 -6.32
N LYS A 14 1.50 27.35 -7.59
CA LYS A 14 1.05 28.63 -8.17
C LYS A 14 -0.47 28.77 -8.16
N ARG A 15 -1.18 27.70 -8.56
CA ARG A 15 -2.65 27.68 -8.52
C ARG A 15 -3.18 27.86 -7.09
N GLN A 16 -2.57 27.18 -6.10
CA GLN A 16 -2.96 27.32 -4.70
C GLN A 16 -2.76 28.75 -4.18
N VAL A 17 -1.64 29.40 -4.53
CA VAL A 17 -1.37 30.80 -4.16
C VAL A 17 -2.38 31.73 -4.82
N ILE A 18 -2.69 31.54 -6.11
CA ILE A 18 -3.70 32.36 -6.82
C ILE A 18 -5.08 32.17 -6.19
N MET A 19 -5.49 30.94 -5.86
CA MET A 19 -6.76 30.65 -5.20
C MET A 19 -6.86 31.26 -3.80
N ALA A 20 -5.76 31.28 -3.06
CA ALA A 20 -5.70 31.95 -1.76
C ALA A 20 -5.78 33.49 -1.88
N TRP A 21 -5.09 34.06 -2.87
CA TRP A 21 -5.07 35.52 -3.10
C TRP A 21 -6.40 36.05 -3.61
N THR A 22 -7.05 35.31 -4.50
CA THR A 22 -8.39 35.66 -5.01
C THR A 22 -9.52 35.38 -4.01
N LYS A 23 -9.19 34.91 -2.79
CA LYS A 23 -10.16 34.56 -1.73
C LYS A 23 -11.24 33.55 -2.15
N LEU A 24 -11.00 32.83 -3.24
CA LEU A 24 -11.84 31.69 -3.67
C LEU A 24 -11.84 30.58 -2.61
N PHE A 25 -10.78 30.51 -1.80
CA PHE A 25 -10.68 29.62 -0.66
C PHE A 25 -10.38 30.42 0.62
N PRO A 26 -11.23 30.36 1.66
CA PRO A 26 -10.97 31.07 2.90
C PRO A 26 -9.75 30.44 3.60
N ALA A 27 -8.64 31.19 3.63
CA ALA A 27 -7.37 30.76 4.22
C ALA A 27 -7.47 30.28 5.69
N ARG A 28 -8.51 30.73 6.42
CA ARG A 28 -8.80 30.30 7.80
C ARG A 28 -9.32 28.86 7.93
N LYS A 29 -9.73 28.22 6.84
CA LYS A 29 -10.35 26.87 6.87
C LYS A 29 -9.47 25.76 6.30
N TYR A 30 -8.24 26.07 5.85
CA TYR A 30 -7.38 25.05 5.23
C TYR A 30 -7.03 23.90 6.19
N THR A 31 -6.85 24.19 7.48
CA THR A 31 -6.58 23.16 8.49
C THR A 31 -7.73 22.18 8.70
N LYS A 32 -8.96 22.60 8.39
CA LYS A 32 -10.15 21.74 8.48
C LYS A 32 -10.21 20.68 7.37
N TYR A 33 -9.47 20.90 6.27
CA TYR A 33 -9.40 19.96 5.15
C TYR A 33 -8.19 19.03 5.22
N ILE A 34 -7.32 19.22 6.21
CA ILE A 34 -6.23 18.29 6.49
C ILE A 34 -6.81 17.08 7.19
N SER A 35 -6.70 15.91 6.58
CA SER A 35 -7.09 14.63 7.19
C SER A 35 -6.05 14.22 8.22
N TRP A 36 -6.16 14.77 9.42
CA TRP A 36 -5.24 14.48 10.53
C TRP A 36 -5.19 12.99 10.85
N ASP A 37 -6.32 12.31 10.72
CA ASP A 37 -6.42 10.86 10.95
C ASP A 37 -5.46 10.09 10.03
N ILE A 38 -5.38 10.47 8.76
CA ILE A 38 -4.46 9.85 7.79
C ILE A 38 -3.01 10.13 8.17
N LEU A 39 -2.67 11.38 8.51
CA LEU A 39 -1.31 11.74 8.91
C LEU A 39 -0.85 11.03 10.17
N ILE A 40 -1.73 10.94 11.18
CA ILE A 40 -1.45 10.22 12.42
C ILE A 40 -1.29 8.73 12.14
N THR A 41 -2.16 8.13 11.32
CA THR A 41 -2.07 6.72 10.94
C THR A 41 -0.75 6.42 10.23
N ILE A 42 -0.32 7.26 9.31
CA ILE A 42 0.96 7.12 8.61
C ILE A 42 2.12 7.22 9.62
N ALA A 43 2.10 8.23 10.51
CA ALA A 43 3.14 8.40 11.52
C ALA A 43 3.24 7.19 12.47
N CYS A 44 2.11 6.68 12.94
CA CYS A 44 2.05 5.48 13.78
C CYS A 44 2.53 4.23 13.03
N ALA A 45 2.16 4.08 11.76
CA ALA A 45 2.61 2.97 10.93
C ALA A 45 4.13 2.99 10.72
N PHE A 46 4.73 4.17 10.49
CA PHE A 46 6.19 4.31 10.45
C PHE A 46 6.86 4.02 11.79
N ALA A 47 6.24 4.41 12.91
CA ALA A 47 6.76 4.10 14.23
C ALA A 47 6.77 2.58 14.49
N ILE A 48 5.69 1.88 14.15
CA ILE A 48 5.59 0.41 14.24
C ILE A 48 6.61 -0.25 13.31
N SER A 49 6.73 0.22 12.07
CA SER A 49 7.72 -0.27 11.11
C SER A 49 9.15 -0.15 11.66
N ARG A 50 9.50 1.01 12.24
CA ARG A 50 10.79 1.21 12.90
C ARG A 50 10.98 0.27 14.09
N ALA A 51 9.97 0.08 14.89
CA ALA A 51 10.01 -0.85 16.03
C ALA A 51 10.24 -2.30 15.56
N MET A 52 9.58 -2.74 14.49
CA MET A 52 9.76 -4.07 13.90
C MET A 52 11.18 -4.29 13.40
N VAL A 53 11.78 -3.30 12.73
CA VAL A 53 13.17 -3.37 12.28
C VAL A 53 14.13 -3.39 13.47
N ASN A 54 13.97 -2.47 14.43
CA ASN A 54 14.87 -2.34 15.57
C ASN A 54 14.80 -3.53 16.54
N SER A 55 13.65 -4.19 16.64
CA SER A 55 13.47 -5.39 17.48
C SER A 55 13.90 -6.69 16.82
N GLY A 56 14.23 -6.67 15.52
CA GLY A 56 14.53 -7.86 14.73
C GLY A 56 13.30 -8.73 14.40
N VAL A 57 12.10 -8.31 14.76
CA VAL A 57 10.88 -9.08 14.46
C VAL A 57 10.67 -9.22 12.95
N ALA A 58 10.97 -8.17 12.16
CA ALA A 58 10.88 -8.24 10.71
C ALA A 58 11.79 -9.33 10.13
N ASP A 59 13.01 -9.46 10.67
CA ASP A 59 13.97 -10.47 10.23
C ASP A 59 13.54 -11.88 10.62
N VAL A 60 12.99 -12.06 11.82
CA VAL A 60 12.45 -13.37 12.26
C VAL A 60 11.28 -13.82 11.38
N ILE A 61 10.37 -12.91 11.05
CA ILE A 61 9.25 -13.21 10.14
C ILE A 61 9.78 -13.52 8.74
N ALA A 62 10.74 -12.73 8.23
CA ALA A 62 11.33 -12.95 6.91
C ALA A 62 12.04 -14.31 6.84
N HIS A 63 12.83 -14.68 7.84
CA HIS A 63 13.43 -16.02 7.94
C HIS A 63 12.36 -17.13 7.94
N GLY A 64 11.31 -16.97 8.74
CA GLY A 64 10.24 -17.97 8.78
C GLY A 64 9.52 -18.11 7.42
N ILE A 65 9.36 -17.03 6.66
CA ILE A 65 8.79 -17.08 5.29
C ILE A 65 9.76 -17.77 4.34
N ILE A 66 11.06 -17.48 4.43
CA ILE A 66 12.10 -18.11 3.60
C ILE A 66 12.19 -19.60 3.90
N ASP A 67 12.25 -19.97 5.18
CA ASP A 67 12.34 -21.38 5.61
C ASP A 67 11.12 -22.21 5.16
N MET A 68 9.92 -21.61 5.19
CA MET A 68 8.71 -22.24 4.66
C MET A 68 8.68 -22.34 3.13
N SER A 69 9.51 -21.55 2.47
CA SER A 69 9.54 -21.47 1.00
C SER A 69 10.62 -22.35 0.36
N ASP A 70 11.29 -23.20 1.13
CA ASP A 70 12.40 -24.08 0.73
C ASP A 70 12.62 -24.16 -0.79
N ASP A 71 13.71 -23.58 -1.31
CA ASP A 71 14.17 -23.61 -2.70
C ASP A 71 13.29 -22.98 -3.80
N TYR A 72 12.17 -22.35 -3.48
CA TYR A 72 11.27 -21.80 -4.51
C TYR A 72 11.68 -20.43 -5.11
N GLY A 73 12.72 -19.80 -4.61
CA GLY A 73 13.27 -18.56 -5.17
C GLY A 73 12.42 -17.30 -4.91
N PRO A 74 12.91 -16.11 -5.35
CA PRO A 74 12.32 -14.82 -5.02
C PRO A 74 10.90 -14.59 -5.56
N HIS A 75 10.47 -15.32 -6.59
CA HIS A 75 9.13 -15.22 -7.16
C HIS A 75 8.04 -15.71 -6.20
N VAL A 76 8.29 -16.80 -5.48
CA VAL A 76 7.33 -17.32 -4.49
C VAL A 76 7.25 -16.39 -3.30
N LEU A 77 8.38 -15.85 -2.86
CA LEU A 77 8.41 -14.86 -1.78
C LEU A 77 7.67 -13.57 -2.13
N LEU A 78 7.76 -13.13 -3.38
CA LEU A 78 6.97 -12.02 -3.91
C LEU A 78 5.47 -12.32 -3.86
N ALA A 79 5.07 -13.53 -4.23
CA ALA A 79 3.67 -13.97 -4.16
C ALA A 79 3.16 -14.03 -2.71
N VAL A 80 3.95 -14.57 -1.79
CA VAL A 80 3.62 -14.62 -0.35
C VAL A 80 3.48 -13.21 0.23
N LEU A 81 4.40 -12.31 -0.11
CA LEU A 81 4.35 -10.92 0.33
C LEU A 81 3.10 -10.19 -0.20
N PHE A 82 2.70 -10.46 -1.46
CA PHE A 82 1.43 -9.96 -2.01
C PHE A 82 0.26 -10.42 -1.15
N ILE A 83 0.14 -11.72 -0.87
CA ILE A 83 -0.96 -12.30 -0.10
C ILE A 83 -1.02 -11.70 1.30
N ILE A 84 0.11 -11.60 2.00
CA ILE A 84 0.17 -11.01 3.35
C ILE A 84 -0.27 -9.55 3.31
N THR A 85 0.24 -8.77 2.37
CA THR A 85 -0.12 -7.35 2.24
C THR A 85 -1.58 -7.18 1.86
N ASN A 86 -2.10 -8.03 0.97
CA ASN A 86 -3.51 -8.02 0.58
C ASN A 86 -4.43 -8.39 1.74
N LEU A 87 -4.08 -9.36 2.58
CA LEU A 87 -4.83 -9.68 3.79
C LEU A 87 -4.83 -8.50 4.77
N PHE A 88 -3.70 -7.82 4.93
CA PHE A 88 -3.64 -6.64 5.79
C PHE A 88 -4.56 -5.53 5.28
N THR A 89 -4.53 -5.22 3.98
CA THR A 89 -5.35 -4.13 3.43
C THR A 89 -6.85 -4.41 3.47
N GLU A 90 -7.26 -5.66 3.49
CA GLU A 90 -8.67 -6.04 3.68
C GLU A 90 -9.17 -5.81 5.12
N LEU A 91 -8.27 -5.73 6.09
CA LEU A 91 -8.59 -5.57 7.52
C LEU A 91 -8.30 -4.16 8.04
N ILE A 92 -7.31 -3.49 7.46
CA ILE A 92 -6.85 -2.16 7.85
C ILE A 92 -6.74 -1.24 6.63
N THR A 93 -6.37 0.02 6.83
CA THR A 93 -6.23 0.96 5.70
C THR A 93 -5.04 0.60 4.80
N ASN A 94 -5.14 0.92 3.50
CA ASN A 94 -4.10 0.68 2.50
C ASN A 94 -2.73 1.24 2.95
N ASN A 95 -2.71 2.46 3.52
CA ASN A 95 -1.49 3.10 4.00
C ASN A 95 -0.85 2.32 5.16
N ALA A 96 -1.65 1.83 6.09
CA ALA A 96 -1.17 1.04 7.22
C ALA A 96 -0.66 -0.34 6.74
N ALA A 97 -1.37 -0.99 5.83
CA ALA A 97 -0.95 -2.27 5.24
C ALA A 97 0.40 -2.15 4.52
N ALA A 98 0.56 -1.12 3.68
CA ALA A 98 1.82 -0.87 2.98
C ALA A 98 2.97 -0.59 3.96
N ALA A 99 2.74 0.23 4.99
CA ALA A 99 3.76 0.56 5.98
C ALA A 99 4.18 -0.63 6.85
N LEU A 100 3.25 -1.55 7.18
CA LEU A 100 3.57 -2.78 7.90
C LEU A 100 4.30 -3.82 7.04
N ALA A 101 3.97 -3.90 5.74
CA ALA A 101 4.61 -4.83 4.82
C ALA A 101 6.02 -4.36 4.38
N PHE A 102 6.28 -3.05 4.41
CA PHE A 102 7.56 -2.48 3.96
C PHE A 102 8.79 -3.06 4.66
N PRO A 103 8.87 -3.17 6.01
CA PRO A 103 10.04 -3.75 6.68
C PRO A 103 10.23 -5.23 6.32
N LEU A 104 9.15 -5.98 6.08
CA LEU A 104 9.23 -7.37 5.64
C LEU A 104 9.86 -7.47 4.25
N ALA A 105 9.42 -6.61 3.31
CA ALA A 105 10.01 -6.55 1.97
C ALA A 105 11.49 -6.22 1.99
N LEU A 106 11.87 -5.25 2.82
CA LEU A 106 13.28 -4.85 2.97
C LEU A 106 14.12 -5.98 3.56
N SER A 107 13.62 -6.64 4.60
CA SER A 107 14.32 -7.77 5.21
C SER A 107 14.45 -8.95 4.24
N LEU A 108 13.38 -9.31 3.52
CA LEU A 108 13.40 -10.37 2.50
C LEU A 108 14.43 -10.07 1.41
N SER A 109 14.45 -8.85 0.86
CA SER A 109 15.39 -8.48 -0.20
C SER A 109 16.85 -8.52 0.26
N ASN A 110 17.11 -8.08 1.50
CA ASN A 110 18.45 -8.10 2.09
C ASN A 110 18.96 -9.54 2.33
N GLN A 111 18.09 -10.42 2.85
CA GLN A 111 18.45 -11.81 3.12
C GLN A 111 18.68 -12.62 1.83
N LEU A 112 17.93 -12.33 0.79
CA LEU A 112 18.09 -12.96 -0.52
C LEU A 112 19.25 -12.35 -1.34
N GLY A 113 19.73 -11.16 -0.98
CA GLY A 113 20.74 -10.44 -1.76
C GLY A 113 20.24 -9.98 -3.13
N VAL A 114 18.93 -9.72 -3.26
CA VAL A 114 18.29 -9.30 -4.51
C VAL A 114 17.78 -7.87 -4.45
N SER A 115 17.41 -7.30 -5.61
CA SER A 115 16.84 -5.96 -5.68
C SER A 115 15.55 -5.84 -4.87
N PRO A 116 15.38 -4.81 -4.02
CA PRO A 116 14.14 -4.59 -3.26
C PRO A 116 12.99 -4.05 -4.11
N MET A 117 13.25 -3.56 -5.32
CA MET A 117 12.25 -2.88 -6.15
C MET A 117 11.02 -3.73 -6.46
N PRO A 118 11.13 -5.01 -6.88
CA PRO A 118 9.96 -5.86 -7.12
C PRO A 118 9.08 -6.00 -5.87
N PHE A 119 9.71 -6.15 -4.69
CA PHE A 119 9.00 -6.27 -3.42
C PHE A 119 8.28 -4.96 -3.02
N PHE A 120 8.88 -3.80 -3.27
CA PHE A 120 8.21 -2.52 -3.01
C PHE A 120 7.04 -2.28 -3.95
N VAL A 121 7.20 -2.60 -5.24
CA VAL A 121 6.11 -2.47 -6.22
C VAL A 121 4.96 -3.40 -5.87
N VAL A 122 5.24 -4.66 -5.49
CA VAL A 122 4.19 -5.61 -5.12
C VAL A 122 3.40 -5.16 -3.89
N ILE A 123 4.06 -4.57 -2.89
CA ILE A 123 3.38 -4.01 -1.71
C ILE A 123 2.43 -2.88 -2.13
N CYS A 124 2.88 -1.96 -2.99
CA CYS A 124 2.04 -0.85 -3.43
C CYS A 124 0.78 -1.32 -4.13
N ILE A 125 0.89 -2.33 -5.00
CA ILE A 125 -0.25 -2.89 -5.73
C ILE A 125 -1.14 -3.70 -4.78
N ALA A 126 -0.55 -4.58 -3.97
CA ALA A 126 -1.29 -5.44 -3.04
C ALA A 126 -2.06 -4.63 -1.98
N ALA A 127 -1.43 -3.59 -1.43
CA ALA A 127 -2.08 -2.70 -0.47
C ALA A 127 -3.24 -1.90 -1.07
N SER A 128 -3.19 -1.64 -2.39
CA SER A 128 -4.26 -0.95 -3.11
C SER A 128 -5.37 -1.89 -3.58
N ALA A 129 -5.16 -3.19 -3.55
CA ALA A 129 -6.10 -4.21 -3.99
C ALA A 129 -7.05 -4.64 -2.85
N SER A 130 -7.79 -3.70 -2.29
CA SER A 130 -8.76 -3.92 -1.21
C SER A 130 -10.18 -3.98 -1.79
N PHE A 131 -10.50 -5.09 -2.45
CA PHE A 131 -11.76 -5.23 -3.18
C PHE A 131 -12.76 -6.15 -2.48
N SER A 132 -12.29 -7.08 -1.64
CA SER A 132 -13.11 -8.16 -1.09
C SER A 132 -13.89 -7.76 0.15
N THR A 133 -13.52 -6.65 0.81
CA THR A 133 -14.23 -6.19 2.00
C THR A 133 -14.68 -4.73 1.87
N PRO A 134 -15.82 -4.36 2.47
CA PRO A 134 -16.23 -2.97 2.54
C PRO A 134 -15.35 -2.16 3.50
N ILE A 135 -14.66 -2.81 4.44
CA ILE A 135 -13.92 -2.14 5.54
C ILE A 135 -12.57 -1.62 5.05
N GLY A 136 -11.90 -2.35 4.15
CA GLY A 136 -10.53 -2.05 3.72
C GLY A 136 -10.38 -0.73 2.97
N TYR A 137 -11.46 -0.20 2.37
CA TYR A 137 -11.41 1.05 1.63
C TYR A 137 -12.64 1.93 1.88
N GLN A 138 -12.41 3.23 2.14
CA GLN A 138 -13.49 4.17 2.48
C GLN A 138 -14.57 4.27 1.39
N THR A 139 -14.19 4.18 0.12
CA THR A 139 -15.14 4.21 -0.99
C THR A 139 -16.09 3.01 -0.93
N ASN A 140 -15.59 1.83 -0.57
CA ASN A 140 -16.40 0.62 -0.42
C ASN A 140 -17.46 0.80 0.68
N LEU A 141 -17.09 1.41 1.82
CA LEU A 141 -18.03 1.73 2.91
C LEU A 141 -19.13 2.70 2.46
N ILE A 142 -18.77 3.73 1.69
CA ILE A 142 -19.74 4.70 1.16
C ILE A 142 -20.71 4.01 0.22
N VAL A 143 -20.19 3.20 -0.71
CA VAL A 143 -21.02 2.45 -1.68
C VAL A 143 -21.91 1.45 -0.97
N GLN A 144 -21.40 0.76 0.06
CA GLN A 144 -22.21 -0.15 0.88
C GLN A 144 -23.38 0.58 1.53
N GLY A 145 -23.13 1.74 2.14
CA GLY A 145 -24.15 2.51 2.84
C GLY A 145 -25.25 3.07 1.92
N ILE A 146 -24.87 3.55 0.73
CA ILE A 146 -25.83 4.13 -0.23
C ILE A 146 -26.55 3.03 -1.03
N GLY A 147 -25.81 2.01 -1.46
CA GLY A 147 -26.31 0.95 -2.33
C GLY A 147 -26.98 -0.22 -1.59
N ASN A 148 -26.97 -0.19 -0.26
CA ASN A 148 -27.51 -1.26 0.60
C ASN A 148 -26.92 -2.65 0.26
N TYR A 149 -25.64 -2.69 -0.15
CA TYR A 149 -24.92 -3.92 -0.45
C TYR A 149 -24.60 -4.70 0.82
N LYS A 150 -24.66 -6.02 0.71
CA LYS A 150 -24.24 -6.92 1.78
C LYS A 150 -22.74 -7.18 1.70
N PHE A 151 -22.14 -7.54 2.83
CA PHE A 151 -20.72 -7.92 2.88
C PHE A 151 -20.36 -8.99 1.83
N MET A 152 -21.23 -9.98 1.64
CA MET A 152 -21.00 -11.07 0.69
C MET A 152 -20.99 -10.62 -0.78
N ASP A 153 -21.62 -9.49 -1.11
CA ASP A 153 -21.58 -8.95 -2.47
C ASP A 153 -20.19 -8.44 -2.81
N PHE A 154 -19.50 -7.82 -1.84
CA PHE A 154 -18.10 -7.43 -1.98
C PHE A 154 -17.18 -8.64 -2.14
N VAL A 155 -17.36 -9.68 -1.32
CA VAL A 155 -16.56 -10.91 -1.43
C VAL A 155 -16.73 -11.55 -2.81
N ARG A 156 -17.98 -11.63 -3.29
CA ARG A 156 -18.30 -12.31 -4.57
C ARG A 156 -17.64 -11.64 -5.78
N ILE A 157 -17.55 -10.31 -5.78
CA ILE A 157 -16.95 -9.54 -6.89
C ILE A 157 -15.48 -9.26 -6.62
N GLY A 158 -15.14 -8.91 -5.39
CA GLY A 158 -13.80 -8.49 -5.00
C GLY A 158 -12.79 -9.62 -4.99
N LEU A 159 -13.17 -10.82 -4.53
CA LEU A 159 -12.24 -11.95 -4.47
C LEU A 159 -11.70 -12.35 -5.86
N PRO A 160 -12.53 -12.52 -6.91
CA PRO A 160 -12.03 -12.73 -8.26
C PRO A 160 -11.09 -11.62 -8.76
N LEU A 161 -11.39 -10.37 -8.41
CA LEU A 161 -10.57 -9.23 -8.78
C LEU A 161 -9.22 -9.23 -8.04
N ASN A 162 -9.21 -9.59 -6.74
CA ASN A 162 -7.97 -9.77 -5.98
C ASN A 162 -7.10 -10.89 -6.58
N ILE A 163 -7.71 -12.02 -6.95
CA ILE A 163 -6.99 -13.13 -7.61
C ILE A 163 -6.42 -12.69 -8.96
N LEU A 164 -7.20 -11.97 -9.76
CA LEU A 164 -6.71 -11.44 -11.04
C LEU A 164 -5.54 -10.48 -10.85
N THR A 165 -5.65 -9.53 -9.90
CA THR A 165 -4.58 -8.60 -9.57
C THR A 165 -3.34 -9.33 -9.07
N PHE A 166 -3.51 -10.36 -8.24
CA PHE A 166 -2.43 -11.22 -7.76
C PHE A 166 -1.67 -11.88 -8.93
N ILE A 167 -2.40 -12.57 -9.81
CA ILE A 167 -1.79 -13.28 -10.96
C ILE A 167 -1.02 -12.30 -11.85
N ILE A 168 -1.65 -11.17 -12.21
CA ILE A 168 -1.03 -10.15 -13.05
C ILE A 168 0.24 -9.60 -12.37
N SER A 169 0.18 -9.29 -11.08
CA SER A 169 1.30 -8.72 -10.33
C SER A 169 2.48 -9.68 -10.23
N VAL A 170 2.23 -10.94 -9.88
CA VAL A 170 3.29 -11.95 -9.73
C VAL A 170 3.99 -12.24 -11.05
N ILE A 171 3.29 -12.13 -12.18
CA ILE A 171 3.88 -12.36 -13.51
C ILE A 171 4.58 -11.09 -14.02
N LEU A 172 3.92 -9.93 -13.99
CA LEU A 172 4.45 -8.72 -14.64
C LEU A 172 5.52 -8.00 -13.84
N ILE A 173 5.45 -8.00 -12.50
CA ILE A 173 6.41 -7.25 -11.69
C ILE A 173 7.84 -7.75 -11.92
N PRO A 174 8.16 -9.06 -11.86
CA PRO A 174 9.51 -9.54 -12.09
C PRO A 174 10.00 -9.35 -13.53
N LEU A 175 9.09 -9.25 -14.51
CA LEU A 175 9.43 -8.99 -15.91
C LEU A 175 9.85 -7.53 -16.14
N ILE A 176 9.26 -6.59 -15.41
CA ILE A 176 9.53 -5.15 -15.53
C ILE A 176 10.67 -4.73 -14.61
N TRP A 177 10.67 -5.26 -13.40
CA TRP A 177 11.70 -5.03 -12.37
C TRP A 177 12.31 -6.39 -11.97
N PRO A 178 13.43 -6.79 -12.61
CA PRO A 178 14.11 -8.04 -12.25
C PRO A 178 14.69 -7.96 -10.82
N PHE A 179 14.82 -9.14 -10.21
CA PHE A 179 15.40 -9.33 -8.87
C PHE A 179 16.90 -9.05 -8.82
#